data_a9394b4800b6484397672d25264b7ba1
#
_entry.id   a9394b4800b6484397672d25264b7ba1
#
_cell.length_a   1.000
_cell.length_b   1.000
_cell.length_c   1.000
_cell.angle_alpha   90.00
_cell.angle_beta   90.00
_cell.angle_gamma   90.00
#
_symmetry.space_group_name_H-M   'P 1'
#
loop_
_entity.id
_entity.type
_entity.pdbx_description
1 polymer ?
#
loop_
_entity_poly.entity_id
_entity_poly.type
_entity_poly.pdbx_seq_one_letter_code
_entity_poly.pdbx_strand_id
1 'polypeptide(L)'
;MRTLIFETDGQKLKKSPKCDFSGIAKGSKGYLEAEFVLSKDWNDCLIAASFFRWGKEYAQPVINGKCTIPPAALVGNEFYVQITGLRNGQKIPTNKVRVEQEG
;
A
#
# COMPACT_ATOMS: atom_id res chain seq x y z
N MET A 1 -6.62 -11.79 -10.20
CA MET A 1 -5.87 -10.93 -9.28
C MET A 1 -6.83 -10.09 -8.44
N ARG A 2 -6.57 -9.98 -7.16
CA ARG A 2 -7.39 -9.16 -6.27
C ARG A 2 -6.69 -7.82 -6.00
N THR A 3 -7.44 -6.72 -6.10
CA THR A 3 -6.90 -5.39 -5.89
C THR A 3 -7.41 -4.81 -4.57
N LEU A 4 -6.48 -4.35 -3.74
CA LEU A 4 -6.79 -3.62 -2.52
C LEU A 4 -6.60 -2.14 -2.81
N ILE A 5 -7.64 -1.34 -2.64
CA ILE A 5 -7.65 0.07 -3.02
C ILE A 5 -7.50 0.96 -1.81
N PHE A 6 -6.50 1.82 -1.87
CA PHE A 6 -6.21 2.84 -0.86
C PHE A 6 -6.36 4.21 -1.52
N GLU A 7 -6.65 5.22 -0.73
CA GLU A 7 -6.73 6.57 -1.25
C GLU A 7 -6.03 7.56 -0.32
N THR A 8 -5.55 8.66 -0.89
CA THR A 8 -4.95 9.72 -0.10
C THR A 8 -5.89 10.91 -0.01
N ASP A 9 -5.86 11.55 1.14
CA ASP A 9 -6.46 12.86 1.39
C ASP A 9 -5.33 13.72 1.95
N GLY A 10 -4.69 14.50 1.07
CA GLY A 10 -3.44 15.15 1.41
C GLY A 10 -2.37 14.12 1.73
N GLN A 11 -1.77 14.22 2.90
CA GLN A 11 -0.73 13.30 3.36
C GLN A 11 -1.27 12.11 4.14
N LYS A 12 -2.59 11.96 4.20
CA LYS A 12 -3.23 10.86 4.92
C LYS A 12 -3.60 9.74 3.97
N LEU A 13 -3.11 8.53 4.25
CA LEU A 13 -3.48 7.31 3.53
C LEU A 13 -4.59 6.60 4.29
N LYS A 14 -5.58 6.10 3.57
CA LYS A 14 -6.68 5.34 4.15
C LYS A 14 -7.15 4.26 3.19
N LYS A 15 -7.86 3.25 3.73
CA LYS A 15 -8.55 2.26 2.90
C LYS A 15 -9.68 2.94 2.15
N SER A 16 -9.87 2.59 0.87
CA SER A 16 -11.01 3.09 0.12
C SER A 16 -12.30 2.50 0.69
N PRO A 17 -13.33 3.33 0.96
CA PRO A 17 -14.61 2.80 1.42
C PRO A 17 -15.34 1.97 0.37
N LYS A 18 -14.89 2.02 -0.88
CA LYS A 18 -15.47 1.26 -1.99
C LYS A 18 -14.82 -0.11 -2.18
N CYS A 19 -13.82 -0.43 -1.37
CA CYS A 19 -13.07 -1.67 -1.49
C CYS A 19 -13.32 -2.57 -0.30
N ASP A 20 -13.55 -3.86 -0.56
CA ASP A 20 -13.72 -4.86 0.49
C ASP A 20 -12.34 -5.37 0.91
N PHE A 21 -12.00 -5.20 2.19
CA PHE A 21 -10.75 -5.66 2.78
C PHE A 21 -10.93 -6.92 3.62
N SER A 22 -12.11 -7.58 3.55
CA SER A 22 -12.35 -8.82 4.29
C SER A 22 -11.81 -10.03 3.53
N GLY A 23 -11.60 -11.12 4.24
CA GLY A 23 -11.25 -12.40 3.62
C GLY A 23 -9.90 -12.41 2.92
N ILE A 24 -8.93 -11.65 3.39
CA ILE A 24 -7.58 -11.67 2.83
C ILE A 24 -6.82 -12.79 3.51
N ALA A 25 -6.65 -13.90 2.81
CA ALA A 25 -5.94 -15.05 3.37
C ALA A 25 -4.44 -14.82 3.38
N LYS A 26 -3.77 -15.26 4.44
CA LYS A 26 -2.31 -15.20 4.48
C LYS A 26 -1.70 -16.23 3.52
N GLY A 27 -0.49 -15.94 3.05
CA GLY A 27 0.25 -16.85 2.19
C GLY A 27 0.02 -16.66 0.69
N SER A 28 -0.70 -15.60 0.28
CA SER A 28 -0.89 -15.31 -1.14
C SER A 28 0.43 -14.93 -1.79
N LYS A 29 0.60 -15.30 -3.05
CA LYS A 29 1.78 -14.97 -3.83
C LYS A 29 1.35 -14.64 -5.26
N GLY A 30 1.68 -13.42 -5.70
CA GLY A 30 1.35 -12.98 -7.06
C GLY A 30 -0.13 -12.76 -7.32
N TYR A 31 -0.93 -12.68 -6.27
CA TYR A 31 -2.39 -12.57 -6.38
C TYR A 31 -2.94 -11.22 -5.94
N LEU A 32 -2.30 -10.59 -4.95
CA LEU A 32 -2.75 -9.32 -4.41
C LEU A 32 -1.95 -8.16 -4.99
N GLU A 33 -2.66 -7.14 -5.43
CA GLU A 33 -2.03 -5.88 -5.81
C GLU A 33 -2.66 -4.74 -5.02
N ALA A 34 -1.90 -3.68 -4.83
CA ALA A 34 -2.37 -2.45 -4.21
C ALA A 34 -2.59 -1.40 -5.30
N GLU A 35 -3.70 -0.69 -5.21
CA GLU A 35 -3.98 0.45 -6.05
C GLU A 35 -4.14 1.67 -5.16
N PHE A 36 -3.52 2.79 -5.57
CA PHE A 36 -3.56 4.03 -4.81
C PHE A 36 -4.23 5.10 -5.63
N VAL A 37 -5.37 5.61 -5.13
CA VAL A 37 -6.07 6.74 -5.72
C VAL A 37 -5.54 7.99 -5.04
N LEU A 38 -4.75 8.76 -5.76
CA LEU A 38 -3.95 9.84 -5.17
C LEU A 38 -4.60 11.20 -5.40
N SER A 39 -4.64 12.02 -4.33
CA SER A 39 -5.08 13.41 -4.44
C SER A 39 -4.05 14.24 -5.20
N LYS A 40 -4.42 15.49 -5.56
CA LYS A 40 -3.58 16.37 -6.38
C LYS A 40 -2.20 16.63 -5.78
N ASP A 41 -2.10 16.57 -4.46
CA ASP A 41 -0.83 16.80 -3.77
C ASP A 41 0.28 15.86 -4.23
N TRP A 42 -0.09 14.73 -4.82
CA TRP A 42 0.84 13.68 -5.24
C TRP A 42 1.21 13.77 -6.71
N ASN A 43 0.72 14.77 -7.44
CA ASN A 43 1.07 14.97 -8.84
C ASN A 43 2.56 15.22 -8.95
N ASP A 44 3.17 14.64 -10.00
CA ASP A 44 4.59 14.78 -10.31
C ASP A 44 5.54 14.16 -9.25
N CYS A 45 5.00 13.33 -8.36
CA CYS A 45 5.84 12.57 -7.43
C CYS A 45 6.22 11.23 -8.01
N LEU A 46 7.46 10.81 -7.74
CA LEU A 46 7.84 9.40 -7.84
C LEU A 46 7.35 8.74 -6.55
N ILE A 47 6.61 7.65 -6.67
CA ILE A 47 5.94 7.05 -5.53
C ILE A 47 6.42 5.61 -5.31
N ALA A 48 6.73 5.29 -4.06
CA ALA A 48 7.02 3.94 -3.62
C ALA A 48 6.03 3.56 -2.53
N ALA A 49 5.59 2.30 -2.55
CA ALA A 49 4.78 1.74 -1.48
C ALA A 49 5.66 0.87 -0.61
N SER A 50 5.49 0.96 0.70
CA SER A 50 6.19 0.13 1.66
C SER A 50 5.18 -0.73 2.40
N PHE A 51 5.50 -2.01 2.51
CA PHE A 51 4.67 -3.00 3.20
C PHE A 51 5.49 -3.50 4.38
N PHE A 52 4.92 -3.42 5.58
CA PHE A 52 5.64 -3.73 6.81
C PHE A 52 5.05 -4.95 7.49
N ARG A 53 5.93 -5.86 7.90
CA ARG A 53 5.56 -7.01 8.73
C ARG A 53 6.67 -7.29 9.72
N TRP A 54 6.32 -7.31 11.01
CA TRP A 54 7.27 -7.56 12.11
C TRP A 54 8.52 -6.68 12.04
N GLY A 55 8.30 -5.38 11.77
CA GLY A 55 9.38 -4.41 11.71
C GLY A 55 10.22 -4.45 10.45
N LYS A 56 9.94 -5.35 9.52
CA LYS A 56 10.62 -5.39 8.21
C LYS A 56 9.83 -4.64 7.17
N GLU A 57 10.54 -3.91 6.34
CA GLU A 57 9.96 -3.12 5.26
C GLU A 57 10.24 -3.77 3.91
N TYR A 58 9.19 -3.92 3.11
CA TYR A 58 9.30 -4.42 1.75
C TYR A 58 8.76 -3.33 0.82
N ALA A 59 9.64 -2.69 0.06
CA ALA A 59 9.26 -1.56 -0.79
C ALA A 59 9.04 -2.00 -2.23
N GLN A 60 8.08 -1.35 -2.89
CA GLN A 60 7.76 -1.55 -4.30
C GLN A 60 7.54 -0.20 -4.97
N PRO A 61 8.04 -0.01 -6.20
CA PRO A 61 7.67 1.18 -6.95
C PRO A 61 6.19 1.13 -7.33
N VAL A 62 5.54 2.29 -7.27
CA VAL A 62 4.14 2.41 -7.70
C VAL A 62 4.14 2.96 -9.11
N ILE A 63 3.62 2.16 -10.06
CA ILE A 63 3.58 2.51 -11.47
C ILE A 63 2.13 2.60 -11.90
N ASN A 64 1.73 3.76 -12.43
CA ASN A 64 0.34 4.02 -12.80
C ASN A 64 -0.64 3.76 -11.66
N GLY A 65 -0.21 4.14 -10.44
CA GLY A 65 -1.03 4.01 -9.24
C GLY A 65 -1.10 2.61 -8.65
N LYS A 66 -0.33 1.65 -9.17
CA LYS A 66 -0.44 0.24 -8.75
C LYS A 66 0.91 -0.38 -8.45
N CYS A 67 0.90 -1.38 -7.59
CA CYS A 67 2.05 -2.25 -7.36
C CYS A 67 1.58 -3.61 -6.84
N THR A 68 2.40 -4.64 -7.05
CA THR A 68 2.15 -5.97 -6.49
C THR A 68 2.54 -5.95 -5.01
N ILE A 69 1.77 -6.62 -4.16
CA ILE A 69 2.12 -6.72 -2.75
C ILE A 69 3.11 -7.87 -2.58
N PRO A 70 4.30 -7.61 -2.00
CA PRO A 70 5.32 -8.65 -1.85
C PRO A 70 4.81 -9.82 -1.00
N PRO A 71 5.04 -11.07 -1.44
CA PRO A 71 4.58 -12.24 -0.69
C PRO A 71 5.13 -12.30 0.74
N ALA A 72 6.34 -11.79 0.96
CA ALA A 72 6.96 -11.80 2.29
C ALA A 72 6.17 -10.97 3.30
N ALA A 73 5.39 -9.98 2.86
CA ALA A 73 4.54 -9.19 3.73
C ALA A 73 3.22 -9.90 4.08
N LEU A 74 2.87 -10.97 3.36
CA LEU A 74 1.55 -11.59 3.41
C LEU A 74 1.50 -12.90 4.22
N VAL A 75 2.52 -13.20 5.00
CA VAL A 75 2.62 -14.47 5.72
C VAL A 75 2.14 -14.41 7.17
N GLY A 76 1.77 -13.23 7.66
CA GLY A 76 1.32 -13.04 9.04
C GLY A 76 -0.17 -12.75 9.15
N ASN A 77 -0.58 -12.29 10.34
CA ASN A 77 -1.99 -11.95 10.60
C ASN A 77 -2.35 -10.55 10.15
N GLU A 78 -1.35 -9.72 9.86
CA GLU A 78 -1.55 -8.34 9.43
C GLU A 78 -0.30 -7.82 8.75
N PHE A 79 -0.47 -6.76 7.99
CA PHE A 79 0.64 -5.96 7.47
C PHE A 79 0.22 -4.50 7.45
N TYR A 80 1.20 -3.61 7.34
CA TYR A 80 0.94 -2.18 7.26
C TYR A 80 1.40 -1.66 5.91
N VAL A 81 0.69 -0.66 5.40
CA VAL A 81 0.97 -0.04 4.10
C VAL A 81 1.24 1.43 4.30
N GLN A 82 2.27 1.93 3.65
CA GLN A 82 2.62 3.34 3.63
C GLN A 82 3.10 3.69 2.23
N ILE A 83 2.80 4.89 1.76
CA ILE A 83 3.42 5.38 0.52
C ILE A 83 4.30 6.58 0.83
N THR A 84 5.32 6.75 0.00
CA THR A 84 6.26 7.86 0.09
C THR A 84 6.44 8.44 -1.30
N GLY A 85 6.27 9.75 -1.41
CA GLY A 85 6.48 10.48 -2.65
C GLY A 85 7.80 11.23 -2.60
N LEU A 86 8.45 11.32 -3.75
CA LEU A 86 9.66 12.12 -3.93
C LEU A 86 9.42 13.14 -5.03
N ARG A 87 9.65 14.41 -4.71
CA ARG A 87 9.47 15.51 -5.65
C ARG A 87 10.37 16.68 -5.26
N ASN A 88 11.21 17.13 -6.19
CA ASN A 88 12.07 18.30 -6.00
C ASN A 88 12.87 18.26 -4.69
N GLY A 89 13.46 17.09 -4.38
CA GLY A 89 14.25 16.91 -3.17
C GLY A 89 13.44 16.75 -1.90
N GLN A 90 12.11 16.75 -2.00
CA GLN A 90 11.22 16.52 -0.85
C GLN A 90 10.87 15.05 -0.74
N LYS A 91 10.80 14.55 0.49
CA LYS A 91 10.32 13.22 0.82
C LYS A 91 9.01 13.36 1.58
N ILE A 92 7.94 12.82 1.02
CA ILE A 92 6.58 13.01 1.55
C ILE A 92 6.00 11.65 1.94
N PRO A 93 6.14 11.21 3.19
CA PRO A 93 5.53 9.96 3.64
C PRO A 93 4.09 10.17 4.10
N THR A 94 3.29 9.11 4.04
CA THR A 94 1.97 9.08 4.67
C THR A 94 2.06 8.38 6.03
N ASN A 95 0.93 8.30 6.72
CA ASN A 95 0.74 7.38 7.83
C ASN A 95 0.76 5.94 7.33
N LYS A 96 0.83 4.99 8.24
CA LYS A 96 0.72 3.55 7.96
C LYS A 96 -0.72 3.11 8.16
N VAL A 97 -1.21 2.27 7.25
CA VAL A 97 -2.56 1.70 7.29
C VAL A 97 -2.45 0.21 7.57
N ARG A 98 -3.17 -0.26 8.58
CA ARG A 98 -3.19 -1.67 8.96
C ARG A 98 -4.13 -2.45 8.06
N VAL A 99 -3.68 -3.60 7.56
CA VAL A 99 -4.51 -4.54 6.80
C VAL A 99 -4.47 -5.89 7.51
N GLU A 100 -5.63 -6.40 7.90
CA GLU A 100 -5.74 -7.67 8.60
C GLU A 100 -5.84 -8.82 7.62
N GLN A 101 -5.25 -9.96 8.00
CA GLN A 101 -5.30 -11.18 7.21
C GLN A 101 -5.91 -12.30 8.06
N GLU A 102 -6.56 -13.21 7.37
CA GLU A 102 -7.19 -14.38 7.96
C GLU A 102 -6.39 -15.62 7.60
N GLY A 103 -6.43 -16.54 8.45
CA GLY A 103 -5.64 -17.69 8.22
C GLY A 103 -6.28 -18.98 8.33
#